data_cdb9f7d17ff968b32fef49b8501f93ed
#
_entry.id   cdb9f7d17ff968b32fef49b8501f93ed
#
_cell.length_a   1.000
_cell.length_b   1.000
_cell.length_c   1.000
_cell.angle_alpha   90.00
_cell.angle_beta   90.00
_cell.angle_gamma   90.00
#
_symmetry.space_group_name_H-M   'P 1'
#
loop_
_entity.id
_entity.type
_entity.pdbx_description
1 polymer ?
#
loop_
_entity_poly.entity_id
_entity_poly.type
_entity_poly.pdbx_seq_one_letter_code
_entity_poly.pdbx_strand_id
1 'polypeptide(L)'
;YPADINELRGATRGFIRSDEDGVLTEFHKKSATSPLSVILIDEVEKAHPQLRRFFLSIMDRGTVTDNRGKVLSFANSMLVFTSNIGYSDLRRQAAPIGYGDQASKDRRDAQDVRRSLRRALSPEFINRLRPIHFDHLGPESLERIFDLELERIARRFRDIHDLEVEVTPAARTELLRRGTSHDHGARHLRARMETLINVEISRRIKSDERRRGSGHNRTLKYLRALKTGERPFDLDEVRARVMKVARARVSYHRFRVDLKDDNFVYEGVKEPS
;
A
#
# COMPACT_ATOMS: atom_id res chain seq x y z
N TYR A 1 -0.06 3.66 25.14
CA TYR A 1 -0.04 4.78 26.11
C TYR A 1 -1.47 5.30 26.30
N PRO A 2 -1.84 5.86 27.48
CA PRO A 2 -3.17 6.48 27.69
C PRO A 2 -3.50 7.57 26.68
N ALA A 3 -2.49 8.21 26.09
CA ALA A 3 -2.60 9.20 25.03
C ALA A 3 -3.37 8.68 23.79
N ASP A 4 -3.13 7.44 23.41
CA ASP A 4 -3.71 6.86 22.17
C ASP A 4 -5.23 6.69 22.27
N ILE A 5 -5.75 6.35 23.46
CA ILE A 5 -7.21 6.25 23.68
C ILE A 5 -7.87 7.63 23.70
N ASN A 6 -7.16 8.62 24.25
CA ASN A 6 -7.65 10.00 24.26
C ASN A 6 -7.67 10.60 22.84
N GLU A 7 -6.72 10.23 21.99
CA GLU A 7 -6.74 10.62 20.58
C GLU A 7 -7.96 10.03 19.86
N LEU A 8 -8.32 8.78 20.15
CA LEU A 8 -9.52 8.15 19.58
C LEU A 8 -10.82 8.77 20.08
N ARG A 9 -10.92 9.08 21.38
CA ARG A 9 -12.14 9.58 22.04
C ARG A 9 -12.25 11.10 22.08
N GLY A 10 -11.17 11.81 21.75
CA GLY A 10 -11.01 13.25 21.96
C GLY A 10 -10.41 13.58 23.33
N ALA A 11 -9.87 14.79 23.48
CA ALA A 11 -9.28 15.24 24.74
C ALA A 11 -10.37 15.49 25.79
N THR A 12 -10.02 15.21 27.05
CA THR A 12 -10.91 15.47 28.20
C THR A 12 -11.04 16.99 28.43
N ARG A 13 -12.22 17.43 28.86
CA ARG A 13 -12.47 18.85 29.17
C ARG A 13 -11.39 19.39 30.13
N GLY A 14 -10.84 20.56 29.80
CA GLY A 14 -9.80 21.23 30.59
C GLY A 14 -8.35 20.91 30.14
N PHE A 15 -8.14 20.06 29.14
CA PHE A 15 -6.84 19.84 28.53
C PHE A 15 -6.69 20.62 27.22
N ILE A 16 -5.43 20.83 26.82
CA ILE A 16 -5.11 21.43 25.51
C ILE A 16 -5.76 20.56 24.42
N ARG A 17 -6.43 21.19 23.44
CA ARG A 17 -7.22 20.54 22.38
C ARG A 17 -8.52 19.87 22.83
N SER A 18 -9.07 20.25 23.97
CA SER A 18 -10.40 19.73 24.41
C SER A 18 -11.55 20.10 23.47
N ASP A 19 -11.33 21.07 22.57
CA ASP A 19 -12.30 21.49 21.55
C ASP A 19 -12.20 20.67 20.25
N GLU A 20 -11.13 19.89 20.06
CA GLU A 20 -10.96 19.02 18.90
C GLU A 20 -11.72 17.71 19.10
N ASP A 21 -12.36 17.22 18.04
CA ASP A 21 -13.01 15.91 18.04
C ASP A 21 -11.98 14.80 18.01
N GLY A 22 -12.24 13.70 18.71
CA GLY A 22 -11.44 12.50 18.56
C GLY A 22 -11.68 11.82 17.20
N VAL A 23 -10.73 10.99 16.76
CA VAL A 23 -10.77 10.26 15.49
C VAL A 23 -12.09 9.49 15.29
N LEU A 24 -12.59 8.84 16.33
CA LEU A 24 -13.87 8.10 16.26
C LEU A 24 -15.08 9.03 16.13
N THR A 25 -15.04 10.22 16.73
CA THR A 25 -16.10 11.22 16.59
C THR A 25 -16.13 11.78 15.17
N GLU A 26 -14.97 12.08 14.59
CA GLU A 26 -14.87 12.49 13.20
C GLU A 26 -15.31 11.41 12.22
N PHE A 27 -14.87 10.16 12.46
CA PHE A 27 -15.32 9.01 11.67
C PHE A 27 -16.83 8.87 11.72
N HIS A 28 -17.42 8.92 12.92
CA HIS A 28 -18.86 8.82 13.11
C HIS A 28 -19.63 9.93 12.36
N LYS A 29 -19.14 11.16 12.38
CA LYS A 29 -19.74 12.28 11.62
C LYS A 29 -19.68 12.01 10.10
N LYS A 30 -18.55 11.55 9.59
CA LYS A 30 -18.35 11.26 8.17
C LYS A 30 -19.14 10.04 7.70
N SER A 31 -19.37 9.06 8.58
CA SER A 31 -20.09 7.82 8.27
C SER A 31 -21.59 7.89 8.55
N ALA A 32 -22.10 8.96 9.15
CA ALA A 32 -23.50 9.10 9.56
C ALA A 32 -24.52 8.89 8.43
N THR A 33 -24.12 9.21 7.18
CA THR A 33 -24.95 9.04 5.97
C THR A 33 -24.69 7.74 5.22
N SER A 34 -23.70 6.96 5.65
CA SER A 34 -23.31 5.72 4.97
C SER A 34 -24.07 4.52 5.54
N PRO A 35 -24.63 3.65 4.69
CA PRO A 35 -25.34 2.45 5.14
C PRO A 35 -24.42 1.43 5.83
N LEU A 36 -23.13 1.44 5.48
CA LEU A 36 -22.10 0.60 6.06
C LEU A 36 -20.77 1.35 6.10
N SER A 37 -20.03 1.19 7.19
CA SER A 37 -18.70 1.75 7.39
C SER A 37 -17.71 0.65 7.75
N VAL A 38 -16.45 0.81 7.36
CA VAL A 38 -15.38 -0.15 7.69
C VAL A 38 -14.30 0.57 8.49
N ILE A 39 -13.95 0.03 9.66
CA ILE A 39 -12.85 0.48 10.49
C ILE A 39 -11.75 -0.58 10.44
N LEU A 40 -10.60 -0.22 9.87
CA LEU A 40 -9.43 -1.09 9.80
C LEU A 40 -8.49 -0.78 10.95
N ILE A 41 -8.17 -1.79 11.74
CA ILE A 41 -7.18 -1.77 12.82
C ILE A 41 -6.03 -2.66 12.40
N ASP A 42 -4.91 -2.04 12.00
CA ASP A 42 -3.76 -2.75 11.49
C ASP A 42 -2.84 -3.20 12.64
N GLU A 43 -2.29 -4.42 12.54
CA GLU A 43 -1.35 -5.01 13.50
C GLU A 43 -1.85 -4.99 14.96
N VAL A 44 -3.06 -5.53 15.19
CA VAL A 44 -3.72 -5.51 16.51
C VAL A 44 -2.87 -6.10 17.65
N GLU A 45 -1.96 -7.03 17.35
CA GLU A 45 -1.04 -7.59 18.33
C GLU A 45 -0.06 -6.58 18.92
N LYS A 46 0.25 -5.52 18.18
CA LYS A 46 1.14 -4.44 18.62
C LYS A 46 0.40 -3.38 19.44
N ALA A 47 -0.94 -3.39 19.40
CA ALA A 47 -1.74 -2.46 20.16
C ALA A 47 -1.59 -2.66 21.67
N HIS A 48 -1.58 -1.55 22.41
CA HIS A 48 -1.55 -1.61 23.88
C HIS A 48 -2.77 -2.38 24.42
N PRO A 49 -2.66 -3.16 25.51
CA PRO A 49 -3.77 -3.94 26.06
C PRO A 49 -5.03 -3.13 26.36
N GLN A 50 -4.89 -1.89 26.81
CA GLN A 50 -6.03 -1.00 27.04
C GLN A 50 -6.76 -0.64 25.74
N LEU A 51 -6.05 -0.45 24.64
CA LEU A 51 -6.64 -0.19 23.34
C LEU A 51 -7.42 -1.42 22.83
N ARG A 52 -6.89 -2.61 23.02
CA ARG A 52 -7.60 -3.86 22.70
C ARG A 52 -8.88 -4.02 23.52
N ARG A 53 -8.85 -3.71 24.83
CA ARG A 53 -10.06 -3.68 25.70
C ARG A 53 -11.07 -2.65 25.24
N PHE A 54 -10.60 -1.51 24.77
CA PHE A 54 -11.45 -0.47 24.21
C PHE A 54 -12.21 -0.97 22.97
N PHE A 55 -11.55 -1.59 22.02
CA PHE A 55 -12.22 -2.19 20.85
C PHE A 55 -13.13 -3.36 21.24
N LEU A 56 -12.76 -4.15 22.24
CA LEU A 56 -13.65 -5.18 22.78
C LEU A 56 -14.97 -4.59 23.27
N SER A 57 -14.91 -3.46 23.99
CA SER A 57 -16.10 -2.74 24.44
C SER A 57 -16.98 -2.26 23.27
N ILE A 58 -16.38 -1.84 22.17
CA ILE A 58 -17.12 -1.48 20.94
C ILE A 58 -17.81 -2.70 20.34
N MET A 59 -17.09 -3.82 20.22
CA MET A 59 -17.65 -5.06 19.68
C MET A 59 -18.82 -5.61 20.52
N ASP A 60 -18.77 -5.42 21.84
CA ASP A 60 -19.83 -5.90 22.74
C ASP A 60 -21.07 -5.00 22.75
N ARG A 61 -20.89 -3.71 22.74
CA ARG A 61 -21.96 -2.72 22.93
C ARG A 61 -22.44 -2.06 21.65
N GLY A 62 -21.63 -2.09 20.59
CA GLY A 62 -21.87 -1.32 19.36
C GLY A 62 -21.80 0.19 19.55
N THR A 63 -21.39 0.68 20.72
CA THR A 63 -21.36 2.10 21.05
C THR A 63 -20.14 2.48 21.86
N VAL A 64 -19.73 3.73 21.75
CA VAL A 64 -18.66 4.36 22.56
C VAL A 64 -19.14 5.73 23.02
N THR A 65 -18.80 6.08 24.24
CA THR A 65 -18.95 7.45 24.73
C THR A 65 -17.63 8.21 24.55
N ASP A 66 -17.67 9.31 23.81
CA ASP A 66 -16.51 10.20 23.69
C ASP A 66 -16.20 10.93 25.01
N ASN A 67 -15.09 11.64 25.06
CA ASN A 67 -14.68 12.36 26.27
C ASN A 67 -15.56 13.60 26.59
N ARG A 68 -16.49 13.96 25.71
CA ARG A 68 -17.50 15.02 25.93
C ARG A 68 -18.84 14.48 26.43
N GLY A 69 -18.96 13.14 26.58
CA GLY A 69 -20.19 12.46 26.99
C GLY A 69 -21.15 12.12 25.84
N LYS A 70 -20.74 12.34 24.58
CA LYS A 70 -21.57 11.99 23.42
C LYS A 70 -21.44 10.50 23.13
N VAL A 71 -22.58 9.83 22.96
CA VAL A 71 -22.63 8.42 22.56
C VAL A 71 -22.52 8.33 21.03
N LEU A 72 -21.52 7.60 20.58
CA LEU A 72 -21.25 7.29 19.16
C LEU A 72 -21.68 5.85 18.89
N SER A 73 -22.54 5.65 17.90
CA SER A 73 -23.01 4.32 17.50
C SER A 73 -22.14 3.78 16.35
N PHE A 74 -21.73 2.54 16.47
CA PHE A 74 -20.99 1.75 15.47
C PHE A 74 -21.79 0.53 15.00
N ALA A 75 -23.11 0.53 15.20
CA ALA A 75 -23.98 -0.58 14.81
C ALA A 75 -23.90 -0.91 13.31
N ASN A 76 -23.65 0.11 12.46
CA ASN A 76 -23.49 -0.02 11.02
C ASN A 76 -22.00 -0.10 10.59
N SER A 77 -21.11 -0.47 11.51
CA SER A 77 -19.68 -0.52 11.24
C SER A 77 -19.14 -1.95 11.30
N MET A 78 -18.31 -2.29 10.33
CA MET A 78 -17.52 -3.50 10.34
C MET A 78 -16.12 -3.19 10.88
N LEU A 79 -15.72 -3.88 11.94
CA LEU A 79 -14.37 -3.81 12.48
C LEU A 79 -13.51 -4.90 11.82
N VAL A 80 -12.44 -4.51 11.18
CA VAL A 80 -11.47 -5.42 10.54
C VAL A 80 -10.13 -5.26 11.25
N PHE A 81 -9.63 -6.37 11.79
CA PHE A 81 -8.31 -6.39 12.44
C PHE A 81 -7.34 -7.18 11.59
N THR A 82 -6.16 -6.62 11.31
CA THR A 82 -5.07 -7.38 10.70
C THR A 82 -4.09 -7.83 11.76
N SER A 83 -3.40 -8.92 11.49
CA SER A 83 -2.38 -9.46 12.39
C SER A 83 -1.37 -10.32 11.65
N ASN A 84 -0.12 -10.26 12.09
CA ASN A 84 0.96 -11.13 11.66
C ASN A 84 1.23 -12.29 12.64
N ILE A 85 0.32 -12.51 13.59
CA ILE A 85 0.46 -13.59 14.59
C ILE A 85 0.39 -14.95 13.87
N GLY A 86 1.31 -15.84 14.24
CA GLY A 86 1.41 -17.18 13.68
C GLY A 86 2.31 -17.29 12.46
N TYR A 87 2.64 -16.18 11.80
CA TYR A 87 3.50 -16.16 10.63
C TYR A 87 4.89 -16.80 10.91
N SER A 88 5.51 -16.45 12.05
CA SER A 88 6.80 -16.99 12.45
C SER A 88 6.75 -18.47 12.86
N ASP A 89 5.62 -18.93 13.41
CA ASP A 89 5.43 -20.31 13.84
C ASP A 89 5.22 -21.22 12.63
N LEU A 90 4.41 -20.81 11.67
CA LEU A 90 4.24 -21.48 10.38
C LEU A 90 5.56 -21.57 9.61
N ARG A 91 6.36 -20.52 9.64
CA ARG A 91 7.67 -20.50 9.00
C ARG A 91 8.67 -21.50 9.58
N ARG A 92 8.67 -21.72 10.91
CA ARG A 92 9.53 -22.71 11.55
C ARG A 92 9.15 -24.15 11.18
N GLN A 93 7.91 -24.38 10.81
CA GLN A 93 7.38 -25.68 10.42
C GLN A 93 7.46 -25.96 8.93
N ALA A 94 7.73 -24.94 8.12
CA ALA A 94 7.93 -25.06 6.66
C ALA A 94 9.28 -25.69 6.26
N ALA A 95 10.07 -26.23 7.19
CA ALA A 95 11.24 -27.07 6.91
C ALA A 95 10.80 -28.56 6.73
N PRO A 96 11.51 -29.44 5.99
CA PRO A 96 11.11 -29.90 4.70
C PRO A 96 10.43 -31.28 4.71
N ILE A 97 9.65 -31.52 3.64
CA ILE A 97 9.46 -32.84 2.99
C ILE A 97 8.83 -33.94 3.84
N GLY A 98 7.53 -34.00 3.75
CA GLY A 98 6.79 -35.23 3.96
C GLY A 98 5.60 -35.24 3.02
N TYR A 99 5.42 -36.27 2.26
CA TYR A 99 4.23 -36.57 1.47
C TYR A 99 3.01 -36.57 2.41
N GLY A 100 2.38 -35.40 2.58
CA GLY A 100 1.18 -35.23 3.37
C GLY A 100 0.11 -34.59 2.51
N ASP A 101 -1.13 -35.05 2.63
CA ASP A 101 -2.30 -34.50 1.99
C ASP A 101 -2.44 -32.99 2.34
N GLN A 102 -2.66 -32.15 1.31
CA GLN A 102 -2.77 -30.70 1.45
C GLN A 102 -3.83 -30.31 2.52
N ALA A 103 -4.95 -31.03 2.56
CA ALA A 103 -6.01 -30.80 3.53
C ALA A 103 -5.57 -31.03 5.01
N SER A 104 -4.64 -31.95 5.23
CA SER A 104 -4.07 -32.20 6.57
C SER A 104 -3.08 -31.12 6.99
N LYS A 105 -2.36 -30.53 6.03
CA LYS A 105 -1.46 -29.40 6.23
C LYS A 105 -2.26 -28.14 6.59
N ASP A 106 -3.28 -27.81 5.81
CA ASP A 106 -4.13 -26.65 6.05
C ASP A 106 -4.80 -26.67 7.42
N ARG A 107 -5.23 -27.87 7.89
CA ARG A 107 -5.79 -28.05 9.25
C ARG A 107 -4.77 -27.84 10.36
N ARG A 108 -3.53 -28.29 10.19
CA ARG A 108 -2.45 -28.05 11.15
C ARG A 108 -2.08 -26.58 11.24
N ASP A 109 -1.93 -25.94 10.08
CA ASP A 109 -1.62 -24.52 9.99
C ASP A 109 -2.70 -23.67 10.68
N ALA A 110 -3.97 -23.97 10.45
CA ALA A 110 -5.09 -23.30 11.13
C ALA A 110 -5.09 -23.50 12.67
N GLN A 111 -4.68 -24.68 13.17
CA GLN A 111 -4.57 -24.94 14.60
C GLN A 111 -3.41 -24.18 15.23
N ASP A 112 -2.28 -24.11 14.54
CA ASP A 112 -1.09 -23.41 15.04
C ASP A 112 -1.30 -21.89 15.04
N VAL A 113 -1.96 -21.34 14.04
CA VAL A 113 -2.39 -19.94 14.03
C VAL A 113 -3.34 -19.65 15.20
N ARG A 114 -4.33 -20.52 15.45
CA ARG A 114 -5.23 -20.37 16.61
C ARG A 114 -4.48 -20.43 17.94
N ARG A 115 -3.48 -21.29 18.06
CA ARG A 115 -2.64 -21.39 19.26
C ARG A 115 -1.83 -20.09 19.46
N SER A 116 -1.24 -19.57 18.41
CA SER A 116 -0.47 -18.33 18.43
C SER A 116 -1.35 -17.12 18.75
N LEU A 117 -2.55 -17.04 18.18
CA LEU A 117 -3.54 -16.03 18.54
C LEU A 117 -3.90 -16.05 20.04
N ARG A 118 -4.14 -17.26 20.62
CA ARG A 118 -4.45 -17.41 22.06
C ARG A 118 -3.30 -17.00 23.00
N ARG A 119 -2.07 -17.03 22.51
CA ARG A 119 -0.91 -16.54 23.28
C ARG A 119 -0.79 -15.01 23.26
N ALA A 120 -1.18 -14.39 22.16
CA ALA A 120 -0.97 -12.97 21.94
C ALA A 120 -2.19 -12.09 22.27
N LEU A 121 -3.40 -12.65 22.15
CA LEU A 121 -4.66 -11.96 22.37
C LEU A 121 -5.47 -12.65 23.50
N SER A 122 -6.27 -11.89 24.22
CA SER A 122 -7.14 -12.46 25.27
C SER A 122 -8.21 -13.39 24.67
N PRO A 123 -8.62 -14.45 25.38
CA PRO A 123 -9.70 -15.33 24.93
C PRO A 123 -10.98 -14.59 24.59
N GLU A 124 -11.33 -13.57 25.38
CA GLU A 124 -12.49 -12.72 25.15
C GLU A 124 -12.44 -12.02 23.82
N PHE A 125 -11.28 -11.47 23.46
CA PHE A 125 -11.06 -10.80 22.18
C PHE A 125 -11.21 -11.77 21.01
N ILE A 126 -10.59 -12.95 21.10
CA ILE A 126 -10.63 -13.98 20.05
C ILE A 126 -12.05 -14.50 19.83
N ASN A 127 -12.84 -14.68 20.91
CA ASN A 127 -14.21 -15.16 20.81
C ASN A 127 -15.18 -14.20 20.09
N ARG A 128 -14.80 -12.93 19.94
CA ARG A 128 -15.56 -11.92 19.18
C ARG A 128 -15.11 -11.82 17.72
N LEU A 129 -14.00 -12.44 17.35
CA LEU A 129 -13.46 -12.40 16.01
C LEU A 129 -13.87 -13.61 15.17
N ARG A 130 -13.96 -13.40 13.88
CA ARG A 130 -14.00 -14.46 12.87
C ARG A 130 -12.67 -14.44 12.12
N PRO A 131 -11.68 -15.25 12.51
CA PRO A 131 -10.37 -15.24 11.85
C PRO A 131 -10.49 -15.72 10.41
N ILE A 132 -9.91 -14.97 9.51
CA ILE A 132 -9.69 -15.37 8.11
C ILE A 132 -8.19 -15.56 7.95
N HIS A 133 -7.78 -16.75 7.56
CA HIS A 133 -6.39 -17.06 7.31
C HIS A 133 -6.02 -16.71 5.86
N PHE A 134 -4.87 -16.07 5.70
CA PHE A 134 -4.27 -15.80 4.41
C PHE A 134 -3.02 -16.67 4.27
N ASP A 135 -2.99 -17.47 3.23
CA ASP A 135 -1.86 -18.34 2.94
C ASP A 135 -0.64 -17.54 2.45
N HIS A 136 0.51 -18.19 2.52
CA HIS A 136 1.73 -17.64 1.96
C HIS A 136 1.59 -17.49 0.43
N LEU A 137 2.16 -16.41 -0.09
CA LEU A 137 2.23 -16.19 -1.52
C LEU A 137 3.20 -17.21 -2.15
N GLY A 138 2.65 -18.15 -2.89
CA GLY A 138 3.43 -19.09 -3.70
C GLY A 138 4.07 -18.42 -4.93
N PRO A 139 4.98 -19.13 -5.63
CA PRO A 139 5.64 -18.59 -6.83
C PRO A 139 4.66 -18.08 -7.89
N GLU A 140 3.60 -18.81 -8.19
CA GLU A 140 2.58 -18.40 -9.15
C GLU A 140 1.87 -17.10 -8.76
N SER A 141 1.60 -16.92 -7.45
CA SER A 141 1.00 -15.69 -6.95
C SER A 141 1.96 -14.50 -7.08
N LEU A 142 3.24 -14.72 -6.83
CA LEU A 142 4.28 -13.70 -7.00
C LEU A 142 4.46 -13.31 -8.46
N GLU A 143 4.37 -14.26 -9.40
CA GLU A 143 4.38 -13.97 -10.83
C GLU A 143 3.19 -13.13 -11.26
N ARG A 144 1.98 -13.46 -10.81
CA ARG A 144 0.78 -12.65 -11.07
C ARG A 144 0.91 -11.24 -10.50
N ILE A 145 1.45 -11.12 -9.30
CA ILE A 145 1.70 -9.80 -8.69
C ILE A 145 2.74 -9.02 -9.50
N PHE A 146 3.78 -9.68 -9.99
CA PHE A 146 4.76 -9.07 -10.87
C PHE A 146 4.10 -8.50 -12.13
N ASP A 147 3.25 -9.28 -12.80
CA ASP A 147 2.57 -8.84 -14.02
C ASP A 147 1.64 -7.65 -13.78
N LEU A 148 0.87 -7.68 -12.70
CA LEU A 148 0.01 -6.57 -12.31
C LEU A 148 0.80 -5.29 -12.02
N GLU A 149 1.93 -5.40 -11.31
CA GLU A 149 2.78 -4.25 -11.01
C GLU A 149 3.50 -3.72 -12.25
N LEU A 150 3.95 -4.62 -13.13
CA LEU A 150 4.56 -4.23 -14.40
C LEU A 150 3.56 -3.47 -15.29
N GLU A 151 2.32 -3.99 -15.40
CA GLU A 151 1.27 -3.31 -16.14
C GLU A 151 0.95 -1.93 -15.54
N ARG A 152 0.92 -1.82 -14.22
CA ARG A 152 0.72 -0.53 -13.53
C ARG A 152 1.81 0.48 -13.85
N ILE A 153 3.08 0.04 -13.84
CA ILE A 153 4.24 0.87 -14.19
C ILE A 153 4.19 1.24 -15.67
N ALA A 154 3.98 0.25 -16.55
CA ALA A 154 3.92 0.47 -17.99
C ALA A 154 2.80 1.43 -18.39
N ARG A 155 1.61 1.28 -17.81
CA ARG A 155 0.48 2.19 -18.04
C ARG A 155 0.85 3.63 -17.68
N ARG A 156 1.49 3.84 -16.51
CA ARG A 156 1.93 5.18 -16.11
C ARG A 156 2.90 5.82 -17.11
N PHE A 157 3.87 5.06 -17.64
CA PHE A 157 4.80 5.57 -18.65
C PHE A 157 4.11 5.81 -19.99
N ARG A 158 3.17 4.97 -20.39
CA ARG A 158 2.35 5.15 -21.59
C ARG A 158 1.50 6.42 -21.49
N ASP A 159 0.78 6.59 -20.38
CA ASP A 159 -0.12 7.73 -20.20
C ASP A 159 0.61 9.07 -20.12
N ILE A 160 1.75 9.11 -19.45
CA ILE A 160 2.49 10.36 -19.19
C ILE A 160 3.48 10.68 -20.31
N HIS A 161 4.20 9.68 -20.81
CA HIS A 161 5.35 9.87 -21.71
C HIS A 161 5.14 9.30 -23.11
N ASP A 162 4.03 8.62 -23.36
CA ASP A 162 3.78 7.87 -24.60
C ASP A 162 4.88 6.83 -24.85
N LEU A 163 5.28 6.15 -23.80
CA LEU A 163 6.43 5.26 -23.75
C LEU A 163 6.01 3.85 -23.35
N GLU A 164 6.30 2.87 -24.20
CA GLU A 164 6.17 1.47 -23.85
C GLU A 164 7.32 0.99 -22.96
N VAL A 165 7.02 0.13 -21.99
CA VAL A 165 8.02 -0.51 -21.13
C VAL A 165 8.01 -2.01 -21.41
N GLU A 166 9.14 -2.53 -21.85
CA GLU A 166 9.36 -3.96 -22.11
C GLU A 166 10.37 -4.50 -21.11
N VAL A 167 10.07 -5.64 -20.49
CA VAL A 167 11.00 -6.35 -19.61
C VAL A 167 11.28 -7.70 -20.25
N THR A 168 12.56 -7.98 -20.53
CA THR A 168 12.93 -9.27 -21.14
C THR A 168 12.70 -10.45 -20.19
N PRO A 169 12.54 -11.67 -20.69
CA PRO A 169 12.37 -12.87 -19.84
C PRO A 169 13.51 -13.06 -18.84
N ALA A 170 14.76 -12.75 -19.24
CA ALA A 170 15.93 -12.82 -18.36
C ALA A 170 15.82 -11.80 -17.21
N ALA A 171 15.50 -10.55 -17.53
CA ALA A 171 15.31 -9.49 -16.54
C ALA A 171 14.11 -9.79 -15.62
N ARG A 172 13.01 -10.36 -16.17
CA ARG A 172 11.85 -10.79 -15.39
C ARG A 172 12.23 -11.84 -14.33
N THR A 173 12.94 -12.89 -14.75
CA THR A 173 13.38 -13.97 -13.85
C THR A 173 14.25 -13.42 -12.73
N GLU A 174 15.17 -12.54 -13.04
CA GLU A 174 16.08 -11.94 -12.07
C GLU A 174 15.36 -10.94 -11.13
N LEU A 175 14.42 -10.17 -11.65
CA LEU A 175 13.57 -9.30 -10.82
C LEU A 175 12.74 -10.10 -9.83
N LEU A 176 12.14 -11.20 -10.27
CA LEU A 176 11.42 -12.13 -9.39
C LEU A 176 12.36 -12.72 -8.34
N ARG A 177 13.53 -13.24 -8.75
CA ARG A 177 14.53 -13.79 -7.84
C ARG A 177 14.99 -12.78 -6.77
N ARG A 178 15.35 -11.57 -7.18
CA ARG A 178 15.78 -10.49 -6.24
C ARG A 178 14.62 -9.87 -5.48
N GLY A 179 13.42 -9.91 -6.04
CA GLY A 179 12.21 -9.37 -5.44
C GLY A 179 11.55 -10.32 -4.44
N THR A 180 11.85 -11.62 -4.54
CA THR A 180 11.30 -12.63 -3.64
C THR A 180 12.13 -12.67 -2.36
N SER A 181 11.54 -12.20 -1.27
CA SER A 181 12.10 -12.32 0.06
C SER A 181 11.16 -13.15 0.91
N HIS A 182 11.69 -14.16 1.59
CA HIS A 182 10.92 -14.98 2.51
C HIS A 182 10.26 -14.14 3.63
N ASP A 183 10.84 -12.99 3.96
CA ASP A 183 10.39 -12.17 5.09
C ASP A 183 9.36 -11.09 4.69
N HIS A 184 9.40 -10.61 3.46
CA HIS A 184 8.63 -9.43 3.03
C HIS A 184 7.68 -9.68 1.85
N GLY A 185 7.68 -10.88 1.27
CA GLY A 185 6.75 -11.31 0.23
C GLY A 185 6.60 -10.30 -0.92
N ALA A 186 5.36 -10.03 -1.32
CA ALA A 186 5.03 -9.12 -2.42
C ALA A 186 5.44 -7.66 -2.20
N ARG A 187 5.54 -7.20 -0.94
CA ARG A 187 5.94 -5.81 -0.64
C ARG A 187 7.38 -5.55 -1.11
N HIS A 188 8.28 -6.52 -0.88
CA HIS A 188 9.66 -6.42 -1.34
C HIS A 188 9.76 -6.45 -2.86
N LEU A 189 8.97 -7.31 -3.54
CA LEU A 189 8.88 -7.36 -5.00
C LEU A 189 8.46 -6.00 -5.58
N ARG A 190 7.40 -5.40 -5.06
CA ARG A 190 6.92 -4.08 -5.46
C ARG A 190 7.98 -3.00 -5.30
N ALA A 191 8.64 -2.96 -4.15
CA ALA A 191 9.70 -1.99 -3.88
C ALA A 191 10.90 -2.14 -4.85
N ARG A 192 11.26 -3.38 -5.18
CA ARG A 192 12.31 -3.67 -6.16
C ARG A 192 11.91 -3.25 -7.57
N MET A 193 10.70 -3.57 -8.02
CA MET A 193 10.19 -3.14 -9.32
C MET A 193 10.12 -1.62 -9.42
N GLU A 194 9.63 -0.94 -8.37
CA GLU A 194 9.60 0.52 -8.32
C GLU A 194 11.01 1.10 -8.46
N THR A 195 12.00 0.55 -7.75
CA THR A 195 13.38 1.04 -7.81
C THR A 195 14.05 0.71 -9.15
N LEU A 196 13.97 -0.54 -9.59
CA LEU A 196 14.73 -1.04 -10.74
C LEU A 196 14.08 -0.69 -12.08
N ILE A 197 12.79 -0.47 -12.13
CA ILE A 197 12.09 -0.11 -13.37
C ILE A 197 11.73 1.37 -13.36
N ASN A 198 10.85 1.77 -12.44
CA ASN A 198 10.27 3.10 -12.46
C ASN A 198 11.31 4.22 -12.20
N VAL A 199 12.10 4.09 -11.14
CA VAL A 199 13.10 5.12 -10.78
C VAL A 199 14.21 5.19 -11.83
N GLU A 200 14.68 4.05 -12.33
CA GLU A 200 15.78 4.03 -13.30
C GLU A 200 15.36 4.57 -14.67
N ILE A 201 14.19 4.19 -15.18
CA ILE A 201 13.65 4.76 -16.42
C ILE A 201 13.45 6.28 -16.26
N SER A 202 12.85 6.71 -15.15
CA SER A 202 12.65 8.15 -14.88
C SER A 202 13.95 8.93 -14.79
N ARG A 203 15.01 8.34 -14.23
CA ARG A 203 16.34 8.94 -14.17
C ARG A 203 16.91 9.14 -15.57
N ARG A 204 16.77 8.15 -16.47
CA ARG A 204 17.25 8.23 -17.83
C ARG A 204 16.49 9.25 -18.67
N ILE A 205 15.17 9.28 -18.55
CA ILE A 205 14.34 10.34 -19.16
C ILE A 205 14.85 11.73 -18.74
N LYS A 206 15.06 11.94 -17.44
CA LYS A 206 15.59 13.22 -16.93
C LYS A 206 17.01 13.54 -17.41
N SER A 207 17.88 12.54 -17.57
CA SER A 207 19.23 12.77 -18.08
C SER A 207 19.22 13.22 -19.53
N ASP A 208 18.35 12.63 -20.35
CA ASP A 208 18.19 13.00 -21.75
C ASP A 208 17.55 14.39 -21.92
N GLU A 209 16.62 14.75 -21.04
CA GLU A 209 16.06 16.11 -20.97
C GLU A 209 17.14 17.18 -20.75
N ARG A 210 18.07 16.93 -19.82
CA ARG A 210 19.17 17.87 -19.51
C ARG A 210 20.10 18.07 -20.71
N ARG A 211 20.30 17.03 -21.51
CA ARG A 211 21.14 17.09 -22.73
C ARG A 211 20.47 17.87 -23.86
N ARG A 212 19.13 17.95 -23.90
CA ARG A 212 18.38 18.56 -25.01
C ARG A 212 17.95 20.00 -24.81
N GLY A 213 17.97 20.53 -23.61
CA GLY A 213 17.71 21.93 -23.26
C GLY A 213 16.41 22.52 -23.83
N SER A 214 15.65 23.21 -23.01
CA SER A 214 14.68 24.29 -23.37
C SER A 214 13.17 24.12 -23.36
N GLY A 215 12.57 22.95 -23.36
CA GLY A 215 11.10 22.84 -23.19
C GLY A 215 10.61 23.24 -21.79
N HIS A 216 11.47 23.05 -20.81
CA HIS A 216 11.22 23.25 -19.39
C HIS A 216 10.90 24.71 -19.02
N ASN A 217 11.57 25.68 -19.64
CA ASN A 217 11.40 27.10 -19.32
C ASN A 217 10.01 27.67 -19.63
N ARG A 218 9.34 27.23 -20.70
CA ARG A 218 8.00 27.73 -21.06
C ARG A 218 6.92 27.24 -20.12
N THR A 219 7.00 25.97 -19.69
CA THR A 219 6.02 25.41 -18.73
C THR A 219 6.25 25.97 -17.35
N LEU A 220 7.50 26.15 -16.89
CA LEU A 220 7.79 26.82 -15.63
C LEU A 220 7.31 28.27 -15.63
N LYS A 221 7.47 29.01 -16.74
CA LYS A 221 6.95 30.37 -16.87
C LYS A 221 5.42 30.40 -16.75
N TYR A 222 4.74 29.45 -17.38
CA TYR A 222 3.29 29.28 -17.28
C TYR A 222 2.84 28.97 -15.84
N LEU A 223 3.48 27.99 -15.17
CA LEU A 223 3.15 27.63 -13.79
C LEU A 223 3.44 28.75 -12.80
N ARG A 224 4.47 29.56 -13.04
CA ARG A 224 4.72 30.78 -12.26
C ARG A 224 3.60 31.81 -12.43
N ALA A 225 3.15 32.06 -13.67
CA ALA A 225 2.06 32.98 -13.93
C ALA A 225 0.73 32.55 -13.29
N LEU A 226 0.47 31.24 -13.18
CA LEU A 226 -0.66 30.71 -12.40
C LEU A 226 -0.49 30.98 -10.90
N LYS A 227 0.73 30.79 -10.37
CA LYS A 227 1.03 31.02 -8.95
C LYS A 227 0.91 32.50 -8.55
N THR A 228 1.26 33.42 -9.46
CA THR A 228 1.18 34.87 -9.23
C THR A 228 -0.22 35.46 -9.51
N GLY A 229 -1.17 34.64 -9.93
CA GLY A 229 -2.52 35.11 -10.27
C GLY A 229 -2.62 35.86 -11.59
N GLU A 230 -1.57 35.92 -12.38
CA GLU A 230 -1.55 36.56 -13.71
C GLU A 230 -2.41 35.81 -14.74
N ARG A 231 -2.81 34.57 -14.43
CA ARG A 231 -3.69 33.74 -15.25
C ARG A 231 -4.69 32.99 -14.38
N PRO A 232 -5.92 32.74 -14.86
CA PRO A 232 -6.87 31.89 -14.18
C PRO A 232 -6.36 30.45 -14.15
N PHE A 233 -6.68 29.73 -13.08
CA PHE A 233 -6.35 28.32 -12.94
C PHE A 233 -7.36 27.48 -13.74
N ASP A 234 -6.85 26.78 -14.75
CA ASP A 234 -7.59 25.77 -15.51
C ASP A 234 -6.82 24.43 -15.41
N LEU A 235 -7.43 23.47 -14.75
CA LEU A 235 -6.83 22.15 -14.51
C LEU A 235 -6.55 21.40 -15.82
N ASP A 236 -7.46 21.49 -16.79
CA ASP A 236 -7.34 20.78 -18.06
C ASP A 236 -6.25 21.40 -18.94
N GLU A 237 -6.13 22.72 -18.96
CA GLU A 237 -5.02 23.40 -19.63
C GLU A 237 -3.68 23.08 -18.99
N VAL A 238 -3.60 23.08 -17.66
CA VAL A 238 -2.39 22.69 -16.92
C VAL A 238 -2.00 21.26 -17.27
N ARG A 239 -2.95 20.33 -17.20
CA ARG A 239 -2.75 18.92 -17.52
C ARG A 239 -2.28 18.74 -18.96
N ALA A 240 -2.95 19.34 -19.91
CA ALA A 240 -2.60 19.26 -21.34
C ALA A 240 -1.17 19.78 -21.62
N ARG A 241 -0.78 20.91 -21.00
CA ARG A 241 0.56 21.48 -21.15
C ARG A 241 1.64 20.61 -20.50
N VAL A 242 1.38 20.09 -19.31
CA VAL A 242 2.32 19.17 -18.61
C VAL A 242 2.50 17.90 -19.43
N MET A 243 1.40 17.32 -19.93
CA MET A 243 1.43 16.12 -20.77
C MET A 243 2.14 16.34 -22.10
N LYS A 244 1.89 17.47 -22.77
CA LYS A 244 2.60 17.82 -24.02
C LYS A 244 4.10 17.93 -23.80
N VAL A 245 4.54 18.54 -22.70
CA VAL A 245 5.97 18.64 -22.37
C VAL A 245 6.54 17.29 -21.99
N ALA A 246 5.82 16.46 -21.23
CA ALA A 246 6.25 15.13 -20.85
C ALA A 246 6.45 14.23 -22.08
N ARG A 247 5.50 14.22 -23.02
CA ARG A 247 5.61 13.46 -24.29
C ARG A 247 6.73 13.95 -25.19
N ALA A 248 6.91 15.26 -25.33
CA ALA A 248 7.97 15.83 -26.14
C ALA A 248 9.40 15.59 -25.59
N ARG A 249 9.50 15.11 -24.35
CA ARG A 249 10.78 14.88 -23.67
C ARG A 249 11.44 13.56 -24.02
N VAL A 250 10.67 12.58 -24.47
CA VAL A 250 11.16 11.22 -24.71
C VAL A 250 11.45 11.03 -26.20
N SER A 251 12.69 10.60 -26.54
CA SER A 251 13.07 10.28 -27.92
C SER A 251 12.90 8.81 -28.25
N TYR A 252 12.32 8.07 -27.35
CA TYR A 252 12.10 6.64 -27.49
C TYR A 252 10.58 6.40 -27.49
N HIS A 253 10.13 5.43 -28.29
CA HIS A 253 8.77 4.93 -28.20
C HIS A 253 8.67 3.73 -27.24
N ARG A 254 9.82 3.06 -26.98
CA ARG A 254 9.92 1.89 -26.11
C ARG A 254 11.16 1.96 -25.25
N PHE A 255 11.05 1.49 -24.03
CA PHE A 255 12.14 1.32 -23.09
C PHE A 255 12.27 -0.15 -22.72
N ARG A 256 13.41 -0.75 -23.06
CA ARG A 256 13.70 -2.16 -22.79
C ARG A 256 14.55 -2.28 -21.54
N VAL A 257 14.11 -3.11 -20.59
CA VAL A 257 14.86 -3.55 -19.43
C VAL A 257 15.36 -4.96 -19.68
N ASP A 258 16.65 -5.14 -19.75
CA ASP A 258 17.32 -6.40 -20.01
C ASP A 258 18.30 -6.76 -18.90
N LEU A 259 18.83 -7.99 -18.90
CA LEU A 259 19.85 -8.47 -17.99
C LEU A 259 21.09 -8.90 -18.78
N LYS A 260 22.25 -8.29 -18.47
CA LYS A 260 23.57 -8.66 -19.05
C LYS A 260 24.57 -8.74 -17.91
N ASP A 261 25.29 -9.84 -17.81
CA ASP A 261 26.33 -10.06 -16.80
C ASP A 261 25.84 -9.74 -15.37
N ASP A 262 24.67 -10.29 -15.00
CA ASP A 262 23.98 -10.06 -13.72
C ASP A 262 23.59 -8.60 -13.41
N ASN A 263 23.73 -7.70 -14.37
CA ASN A 263 23.35 -6.30 -14.25
C ASN A 263 22.15 -5.96 -15.12
N PHE A 264 21.23 -5.16 -14.57
CA PHE A 264 20.12 -4.62 -15.35
C PHE A 264 20.63 -3.56 -16.33
N VAL A 265 20.31 -3.77 -17.60
CA VAL A 265 20.64 -2.85 -18.70
C VAL A 265 19.36 -2.23 -19.21
N TYR A 266 19.40 -0.93 -19.46
CA TYR A 266 18.24 -0.14 -19.83
C TYR A 266 18.50 0.54 -21.17
N GLU A 267 17.72 0.20 -22.17
CA GLU A 267 17.89 0.68 -23.54
C GLU A 267 16.63 1.39 -24.02
N GLY A 268 16.77 2.63 -24.47
CA GLY A 268 15.70 3.34 -25.17
C GLY A 268 15.70 2.97 -26.65
N VAL A 269 14.58 2.44 -27.14
CA VAL A 269 14.40 2.07 -28.53
C VAL A 269 13.64 3.19 -29.25
N LYS A 270 14.23 3.71 -30.33
CA LYS A 270 13.60 4.70 -31.21
C LYS A 270 12.70 4.02 -32.21
N GLU A 271 11.67 4.71 -32.68
CA GLU A 271 10.93 4.24 -33.83
C GLU A 271 11.88 4.05 -35.04
N PRO A 272 11.70 2.98 -35.80
CA PRO A 272 12.37 2.89 -37.10
C PRO A 272 11.89 4.07 -37.94
N SER A 273 12.83 4.86 -38.41
CA SER A 273 12.61 6.02 -39.30
C SER A 273 12.04 5.60 -40.64
#